data_769bc949dc10e9775138a057d4b15084
#
_entry.id   769bc949dc10e9775138a057d4b15084
#
_cell.length_a   1.000
_cell.length_b   1.000
_cell.length_c   1.000
_cell.angle_alpha   90.00
_cell.angle_beta   90.00
_cell.angle_gamma   90.00
#
_symmetry.space_group_name_H-M   'P 1'
#
loop_
_entity.id
_entity.type
_entity.pdbx_description
1 polymer ?
#
loop_
_entity_poly.entity_id
_entity_poly.type
_entity_poly.pdbx_seq_one_letter_code
_entity_poly.pdbx_strand_id
1 'polypeptide(L)'
;RVRRQRQMCIRDRVLANGSLNYTVKGIHIGMKVIWNYTPPSDGGDTFTSLKKGSKATLKTIQDKESGFVKQLYIQRAADSDYSEFESQLQKAIKQLQTTYPFLSVKNINEELYLIDIPQTDRLGHEAHFSKVAESFLGYLHDKNMPEWENENTISKYYITTTAVELAKKEK
;
A
#
# COMPACT_ATOMS: atom_id res chain seq x y z
N ARG A 1 15.04 20.35 -19.24
CA ARG A 1 13.96 19.39 -19.58
C ARG A 1 13.00 19.16 -18.41
N VAL A 2 13.47 18.91 -17.21
CA VAL A 2 12.62 18.67 -16.00
C VAL A 2 11.76 19.89 -15.66
N ARG A 3 12.28 21.11 -15.77
CA ARG A 3 11.52 22.35 -15.56
C ARG A 3 10.37 22.54 -16.57
N ARG A 4 10.59 22.22 -17.86
CA ARG A 4 9.53 22.29 -18.88
C ARG A 4 8.41 21.29 -18.63
N GLN A 5 8.74 20.08 -18.20
CA GLN A 5 7.75 19.04 -17.90
C GLN A 5 6.89 19.41 -16.68
N ARG A 6 7.49 20.01 -15.62
CA ARG A 6 6.73 20.54 -14.48
C ARG A 6 5.81 21.71 -14.87
N GLN A 7 6.27 22.61 -15.74
CA GLN A 7 5.43 23.70 -16.26
C GLN A 7 4.28 23.19 -17.13
N MET A 8 4.50 22.15 -17.92
CA MET A 8 3.46 21.53 -18.75
C MET A 8 2.37 20.90 -17.88
N CYS A 9 2.75 20.11 -16.85
CA CYS A 9 1.79 19.54 -15.92
C CYS A 9 0.97 20.58 -15.16
N ILE A 10 1.57 21.71 -14.77
CA ILE A 10 0.87 22.81 -14.11
C ILE A 10 -0.11 23.52 -15.07
N ARG A 11 0.28 23.71 -16.35
CA ARG A 11 -0.58 24.32 -17.37
C ARG A 11 -1.76 23.42 -17.75
N ASP A 12 -1.54 22.11 -17.80
CA ASP A 12 -2.59 21.13 -18.15
C ASP A 12 -3.51 20.80 -16.95
N ARG A 13 -3.37 21.54 -15.82
CA ARG A 13 -4.20 21.39 -14.62
C ARG A 13 -4.22 19.96 -14.06
N VAL A 14 -3.11 19.25 -14.12
CA VAL A 14 -2.97 17.97 -13.43
C VAL A 14 -2.96 18.24 -11.93
N LEU A 15 -3.92 17.66 -11.23
CA LEU A 15 -4.00 17.72 -9.78
C LEU A 15 -3.04 16.67 -9.19
N ALA A 16 -1.79 17.07 -9.01
CA ALA A 16 -0.73 16.15 -8.55
C ALA A 16 -0.73 15.94 -7.03
N ASN A 17 -1.03 17.00 -6.25
CA ASN A 17 -1.25 16.90 -4.81
C ASN A 17 -2.73 16.74 -4.53
N GLY A 18 -3.10 15.83 -3.66
CA GLY A 18 -4.50 15.61 -3.33
C GLY A 18 -4.69 14.94 -1.98
N SER A 19 -5.82 15.23 -1.37
CA SER A 19 -6.32 14.50 -0.21
C SER A 19 -7.78 14.17 -0.47
N LEU A 20 -8.15 12.91 -0.30
CA LEU A 20 -9.53 12.48 -0.43
C LEU A 20 -9.91 11.50 0.66
N ASN A 21 -11.17 11.58 1.07
CA ASN A 21 -11.80 10.66 2.00
C ASN A 21 -13.04 10.05 1.32
N TYR A 22 -13.19 8.77 1.44
CA TYR A 22 -14.30 8.05 0.85
C TYR A 22 -14.62 6.79 1.65
N THR A 23 -15.74 6.15 1.34
CA THR A 23 -16.18 4.92 2.00
C THR A 23 -16.43 3.84 0.96
N VAL A 24 -15.89 2.66 1.18
CA VAL A 24 -16.13 1.46 0.35
C VAL A 24 -16.59 0.33 1.25
N LYS A 25 -17.79 -0.21 0.99
CA LYS A 25 -18.39 -1.31 1.77
C LYS A 25 -18.35 -1.05 3.30
N GLY A 26 -18.66 0.20 3.70
CA GLY A 26 -18.66 0.62 5.11
C GLY A 26 -17.28 0.93 5.71
N ILE A 27 -16.19 0.74 4.97
CA ILE A 27 -14.83 1.05 5.43
C ILE A 27 -14.48 2.46 4.99
N HIS A 28 -14.11 3.31 5.97
CA HIS A 28 -13.62 4.67 5.71
C HIS A 28 -12.17 4.63 5.28
N ILE A 29 -11.87 5.33 4.18
CA ILE A 29 -10.54 5.39 3.58
C ILE A 29 -10.16 6.86 3.44
N GLY A 30 -9.01 7.24 4.01
CA GLY A 30 -8.35 8.52 3.78
C GLY A 30 -7.09 8.30 2.94
N MET A 31 -6.91 9.08 1.89
CA MET A 31 -5.72 9.04 1.06
C MET A 31 -5.17 10.45 0.87
N LYS A 32 -3.85 10.59 1.00
CA LYS A 32 -3.13 11.84 0.72
C LYS A 32 -1.91 11.55 -0.14
N VAL A 33 -1.75 12.31 -1.20
CA VAL A 33 -0.60 12.24 -2.12
C VAL A 33 0.07 13.60 -2.20
N ILE A 34 1.39 13.64 -2.09
CA ILE A 34 2.20 14.85 -2.18
C ILE A 34 3.31 14.62 -3.22
N TRP A 35 3.19 15.29 -4.36
CA TRP A 35 4.16 15.21 -5.45
C TRP A 35 5.27 16.26 -5.38
N ASN A 36 5.04 17.37 -4.70
CA ASN A 36 6.05 18.42 -4.52
C ASN A 36 6.95 18.17 -3.30
N TYR A 37 6.98 16.94 -2.80
CA TYR A 37 7.94 16.48 -1.82
C TYR A 37 9.36 16.52 -2.40
N THR A 38 10.29 17.11 -1.65
CA THR A 38 11.71 17.11 -1.98
C THR A 38 12.41 16.18 -1.00
N PRO A 39 12.85 14.99 -1.42
CA PRO A 39 13.56 14.08 -0.54
C PRO A 39 14.92 14.68 -0.12
N PRO A 40 15.48 14.31 1.04
CA PRO A 40 16.87 14.57 1.39
C PRO A 40 17.82 14.04 0.30
N SER A 41 19.07 14.55 0.25
CA SER A 41 20.05 14.15 -0.76
C SER A 41 20.37 12.65 -0.78
N ASP A 42 20.19 11.99 0.35
CA ASP A 42 20.38 10.55 0.61
C ASP A 42 19.04 9.80 0.72
N GLY A 43 17.94 10.43 0.34
CA GLY A 43 16.60 9.97 0.60
C GLY A 43 15.86 9.47 -0.64
N GLY A 44 14.70 8.88 -0.39
CA GLY A 44 13.75 8.39 -1.38
C GLY A 44 12.33 8.84 -1.07
N ASP A 45 11.37 8.25 -1.77
CA ASP A 45 9.96 8.46 -1.52
C ASP A 45 9.55 7.90 -0.16
N THR A 46 8.60 8.56 0.48
CA THR A 46 8.00 8.08 1.72
C THR A 46 6.62 7.48 1.46
N PHE A 47 6.27 6.46 2.23
CA PHE A 47 4.97 5.82 2.14
C PHE A 47 4.50 5.39 3.52
N THR A 48 3.25 5.67 3.85
CA THR A 48 2.59 5.16 5.05
C THR A 48 1.20 4.65 4.71
N SER A 49 0.90 3.44 5.15
CA SER A 49 -0.44 2.86 5.06
C SER A 49 -0.81 2.23 6.39
N LEU A 50 -2.00 2.56 6.89
CA LEU A 50 -2.56 2.01 8.13
C LEU A 50 -3.87 1.30 7.81
N LYS A 51 -4.00 0.05 8.24
CA LYS A 51 -5.24 -0.73 8.16
C LYS A 51 -5.65 -1.13 9.57
N LYS A 52 -6.60 -0.40 10.13
CA LYS A 52 -7.08 -0.59 11.50
C LYS A 52 -8.14 -1.67 11.55
N GLY A 53 -7.86 -2.73 12.29
CA GLY A 53 -8.82 -3.75 12.68
C GLY A 53 -9.17 -3.63 14.17
N SER A 54 -10.06 -4.48 14.66
CA SER A 54 -10.49 -4.50 16.07
C SER A 54 -9.41 -5.05 17.01
N LYS A 55 -8.57 -5.98 16.55
CA LYS A 55 -7.54 -6.63 17.37
C LYS A 55 -6.12 -6.15 17.06
N ALA A 56 -5.90 -5.59 15.88
CA ALA A 56 -4.59 -5.10 15.45
C ALA A 56 -4.68 -4.04 14.37
N THR A 57 -3.59 -3.31 14.19
CA THR A 57 -3.37 -2.41 13.07
C THR A 57 -2.20 -2.93 12.22
N LEU A 58 -2.43 -3.13 10.93
CA LEU A 58 -1.34 -3.35 9.98
C LEU A 58 -0.78 -2.00 9.56
N LYS A 59 0.54 -1.85 9.64
CA LYS A 59 1.26 -0.63 9.25
C LYS A 59 2.28 -0.98 8.18
N THR A 60 2.20 -0.33 7.02
CA THR A 60 3.30 -0.36 6.05
C THR A 60 3.97 1.00 6.08
N ILE A 61 5.26 1.03 6.35
CA ILE A 61 6.05 2.25 6.50
C ILE A 61 7.25 2.18 5.57
N GLN A 62 7.52 3.29 4.89
CA GLN A 62 8.74 3.53 4.12
C GLN A 62 9.17 4.96 4.40
N ASP A 63 10.27 5.11 5.10
CA ASP A 63 10.81 6.40 5.54
C ASP A 63 12.34 6.32 5.71
N LYS A 64 12.93 7.36 6.28
CA LYS A 64 14.37 7.40 6.54
C LYS A 64 14.81 6.32 7.55
N GLU A 65 13.99 6.04 8.57
CA GLU A 65 14.30 5.05 9.60
C GLU A 65 14.30 3.63 9.04
N SER A 66 13.42 3.37 8.07
CA SER A 66 13.38 2.10 7.35
C SER A 66 14.40 2.00 6.21
N GLY A 67 15.28 3.00 6.04
CA GLY A 67 16.19 3.10 4.89
C GLY A 67 15.47 3.22 3.56
N PHE A 68 14.29 3.83 3.54
CA PHE A 68 13.37 3.95 2.38
C PHE A 68 12.95 2.61 1.79
N VAL A 69 12.99 1.55 2.60
CA VAL A 69 12.47 0.23 2.24
C VAL A 69 11.14 0.01 2.93
N LYS A 70 10.12 -0.45 2.19
CA LYS A 70 8.80 -0.75 2.76
C LYS A 70 8.91 -1.85 3.80
N GLN A 71 8.49 -1.56 5.02
CA GLN A 71 8.42 -2.51 6.13
C GLN A 71 6.97 -2.69 6.56
N LEU A 72 6.58 -3.91 6.85
CA LEU A 72 5.23 -4.27 7.30
C LEU A 72 5.27 -4.62 8.79
N TYR A 73 4.52 -3.85 9.56
CA TYR A 73 4.36 -4.06 10.99
C TYR A 73 2.94 -4.50 11.33
N ILE A 74 2.82 -5.28 12.38
CA ILE A 74 1.56 -5.58 13.06
C ILE A 74 1.64 -4.95 14.44
N GLN A 75 0.74 -4.01 14.73
CA GLN A 75 0.58 -3.45 16.07
C GLN A 75 -0.66 -4.05 16.70
N ARG A 76 -0.47 -4.74 17.83
CA ARG A 76 -1.55 -5.27 18.66
C ARG A 76 -2.39 -4.13 19.23
N ALA A 77 -3.70 -4.32 19.34
CA ALA A 77 -4.55 -3.38 20.07
C ALA A 77 -4.30 -3.49 21.58
N ALA A 78 -4.30 -2.37 22.28
CA ALA A 78 -3.95 -2.32 23.70
C ALA A 78 -4.89 -3.14 24.61
N ASP A 79 -6.14 -3.28 24.20
CA ASP A 79 -7.21 -4.01 24.89
C ASP A 79 -7.27 -5.51 24.56
N SER A 80 -6.42 -6.01 23.65
CA SER A 80 -6.38 -7.42 23.31
C SER A 80 -5.45 -8.21 24.25
N ASP A 81 -5.83 -9.44 24.59
CA ASP A 81 -4.98 -10.35 25.37
C ASP A 81 -3.70 -10.69 24.61
N TYR A 82 -2.55 -10.56 25.30
CA TYR A 82 -1.24 -10.77 24.69
C TYR A 82 -1.02 -12.22 24.27
N SER A 83 -1.33 -13.17 25.14
CA SER A 83 -1.06 -14.59 24.90
C SER A 83 -1.93 -15.16 23.79
N GLU A 84 -3.20 -14.77 23.77
CA GLU A 84 -4.13 -15.14 22.69
C GLU A 84 -3.67 -14.54 21.35
N PHE A 85 -3.31 -13.26 21.36
CA PHE A 85 -2.85 -12.58 20.17
C PHE A 85 -1.58 -13.22 19.59
N GLU A 86 -0.58 -13.47 20.42
CA GLU A 86 0.67 -14.13 20.03
C GLU A 86 0.42 -15.51 19.42
N SER A 87 -0.42 -16.32 20.06
CA SER A 87 -0.80 -17.65 19.55
C SER A 87 -1.47 -17.57 18.17
N GLN A 88 -2.41 -16.64 18.00
CA GLN A 88 -3.10 -16.42 16.71
C GLN A 88 -2.16 -15.91 15.64
N LEU A 89 -1.24 -14.99 15.98
CA LEU A 89 -0.23 -14.47 15.07
C LEU A 89 0.69 -15.58 14.56
N GLN A 90 1.23 -16.40 15.45
CA GLN A 90 2.11 -17.51 15.08
C GLN A 90 1.40 -18.55 14.20
N LYS A 91 0.13 -18.82 14.47
CA LYS A 91 -0.69 -19.71 13.63
C LYS A 91 -0.88 -19.11 12.23
N ALA A 92 -1.19 -17.83 12.15
CA ALA A 92 -1.36 -17.14 10.88
C ALA A 92 -0.06 -17.10 10.05
N ILE A 93 1.08 -16.86 10.71
CA ILE A 93 2.40 -16.89 10.05
C ILE A 93 2.69 -18.28 9.48
N LYS A 94 2.46 -19.35 10.27
CA LYS A 94 2.64 -20.73 9.76
C LYS A 94 1.76 -21.05 8.54
N GLN A 95 0.54 -20.55 8.52
CA GLN A 95 -0.33 -20.71 7.36
C GLN A 95 0.21 -19.95 6.14
N LEU A 96 0.68 -18.72 6.32
CA LEU A 96 1.27 -17.94 5.23
C LEU A 96 2.57 -18.53 4.72
N GLN A 97 3.34 -19.20 5.54
CA GLN A 97 4.59 -19.85 5.15
C GLN A 97 4.39 -21.01 4.16
N THR A 98 3.18 -21.55 4.02
CA THR A 98 2.86 -22.52 2.96
C THR A 98 2.97 -21.91 1.56
N THR A 99 2.69 -20.60 1.44
CA THR A 99 2.77 -19.86 0.18
C THR A 99 4.04 -19.01 0.10
N TYR A 100 4.48 -18.49 1.25
CA TYR A 100 5.64 -17.60 1.39
C TYR A 100 6.62 -18.17 2.42
N PRO A 101 7.40 -19.20 2.08
CA PRO A 101 8.23 -19.95 3.03
C PRO A 101 9.32 -19.10 3.69
N PHE A 102 9.72 -18.00 3.06
CA PHE A 102 10.70 -17.05 3.56
C PHE A 102 10.17 -16.09 4.63
N LEU A 103 8.85 -16.03 4.82
CA LEU A 103 8.22 -15.05 5.71
C LEU A 103 8.47 -15.42 7.16
N SER A 104 8.88 -14.46 7.96
CA SER A 104 9.03 -14.62 9.41
C SER A 104 8.50 -13.41 10.17
N VAL A 105 8.34 -13.53 11.47
CA VAL A 105 7.94 -12.43 12.34
C VAL A 105 9.01 -12.19 13.41
N LYS A 106 9.38 -10.92 13.57
CA LYS A 106 10.28 -10.45 14.65
C LYS A 106 9.47 -9.66 15.65
N ASN A 107 9.53 -10.07 16.90
CA ASN A 107 8.94 -9.31 18.00
C ASN A 107 9.85 -8.12 18.30
N ILE A 108 9.32 -6.89 18.18
CA ILE A 108 10.03 -5.66 18.55
C ILE A 108 9.77 -5.33 20.02
N ASN A 109 8.52 -5.49 20.46
CA ASN A 109 8.06 -5.38 21.85
C ASN A 109 6.67 -6.04 21.98
N GLU A 110 6.06 -6.00 23.17
CA GLU A 110 4.77 -6.64 23.45
C GLU A 110 3.60 -6.16 22.56
N GLU A 111 3.74 -5.03 21.90
CA GLU A 111 2.70 -4.45 21.04
C GLU A 111 3.05 -4.47 19.57
N LEU A 112 4.34 -4.55 19.19
CA LEU A 112 4.80 -4.31 17.84
C LEU A 112 5.61 -5.47 17.29
N TYR A 113 5.21 -5.97 16.14
CA TYR A 113 5.81 -7.06 15.41
C TYR A 113 6.20 -6.61 14.00
N LEU A 114 7.40 -6.93 13.57
CA LEU A 114 7.86 -6.73 12.21
C LEU A 114 7.67 -8.03 11.42
N ILE A 115 6.99 -7.95 10.29
CA ILE A 115 6.96 -9.04 9.30
C ILE A 115 8.24 -8.94 8.50
N ASP A 116 9.15 -9.87 8.75
CA ASP A 116 10.46 -9.88 8.11
C ASP A 116 10.40 -10.61 6.76
N ILE A 117 10.74 -9.89 5.71
CA ILE A 117 10.84 -10.38 4.35
C ILE A 117 12.30 -10.17 3.92
N PRO A 118 13.08 -11.24 3.65
CA PRO A 118 14.46 -11.10 3.21
C PRO A 118 14.58 -10.23 1.95
N GLN A 119 15.69 -9.52 1.83
CA GLN A 119 15.92 -8.65 0.68
C GLN A 119 15.90 -9.40 -0.65
N THR A 120 16.33 -10.66 -0.65
CA THR A 120 16.32 -11.56 -1.83
C THR A 120 14.93 -11.85 -2.35
N ASP A 121 13.91 -11.79 -1.49
CA ASP A 121 12.51 -12.10 -1.80
C ASP A 121 11.68 -10.84 -2.05
N ARG A 122 12.31 -9.66 -1.97
CA ARG A 122 11.66 -8.37 -2.29
C ARG A 122 11.77 -8.09 -3.77
N LEU A 123 10.63 -7.92 -4.41
CA LEU A 123 10.58 -7.54 -5.82
C LEU A 123 10.87 -6.05 -5.99
N GLY A 124 11.71 -5.71 -6.95
CA GLY A 124 11.90 -4.35 -7.42
C GLY A 124 10.73 -3.87 -8.29
N HIS A 125 10.76 -2.58 -8.67
CA HIS A 125 9.71 -1.93 -9.44
C HIS A 125 9.45 -2.65 -10.79
N GLU A 126 10.51 -2.99 -11.52
CA GLU A 126 10.43 -3.66 -12.82
C GLU A 126 9.86 -5.07 -12.70
N ALA A 127 10.27 -5.81 -11.66
CA ALA A 127 9.76 -7.15 -11.40
C ALA A 127 8.27 -7.13 -11.03
N HIS A 128 7.78 -6.09 -10.34
CA HIS A 128 6.35 -5.91 -10.12
C HIS A 128 5.58 -5.69 -11.41
N PHE A 129 6.10 -4.87 -12.33
CA PHE A 129 5.49 -4.70 -13.66
C PHE A 129 5.46 -5.99 -14.46
N SER A 130 6.55 -6.77 -14.43
CA SER A 130 6.59 -8.09 -15.07
C SER A 130 5.47 -8.99 -14.54
N LYS A 131 5.27 -9.05 -13.23
CA LYS A 131 4.19 -9.84 -12.61
C LYS A 131 2.78 -9.39 -13.03
N VAL A 132 2.55 -8.09 -13.15
CA VAL A 132 1.27 -7.56 -13.64
C VAL A 132 1.06 -7.96 -15.10
N ALA A 133 2.08 -7.83 -15.95
CA ALA A 133 2.01 -8.24 -17.35
C ALA A 133 1.79 -9.76 -17.50
N GLU A 134 2.51 -10.58 -16.75
CA GLU A 134 2.34 -12.04 -16.71
C GLU A 134 0.90 -12.41 -16.32
N SER A 135 0.34 -11.78 -15.29
CA SER A 135 -1.05 -12.04 -14.87
C SER A 135 -2.05 -11.67 -15.96
N PHE A 136 -1.88 -10.51 -16.59
CA PHE A 136 -2.74 -10.07 -17.68
C PHE A 136 -2.68 -11.01 -18.90
N LEU A 137 -1.47 -11.43 -19.30
CA LEU A 137 -1.29 -12.38 -20.40
C LEU A 137 -1.90 -13.75 -20.07
N GLY A 138 -1.79 -14.18 -18.80
CA GLY A 138 -2.47 -15.39 -18.32
C GLY A 138 -4.00 -15.28 -18.48
N TYR A 139 -4.60 -14.18 -18.05
CA TYR A 139 -6.05 -13.95 -18.21
C TYR A 139 -6.49 -13.95 -19.67
N LEU A 140 -5.66 -13.38 -20.55
CA LEU A 140 -5.94 -13.40 -22.00
C LEU A 140 -5.86 -14.82 -22.59
N HIS A 141 -4.83 -15.55 -22.22
CA HIS A 141 -4.62 -16.93 -22.70
C HIS A 141 -5.76 -17.84 -22.25
N ASP A 142 -6.09 -17.80 -20.97
CA ASP A 142 -7.10 -18.66 -20.34
C ASP A 142 -8.53 -18.18 -20.59
N LYS A 143 -8.69 -16.96 -21.16
CA LYS A 143 -9.98 -16.28 -21.32
C LYS A 143 -10.79 -16.22 -20.04
N ASN A 144 -10.10 -16.10 -18.93
CA ASN A 144 -10.66 -16.14 -17.59
C ASN A 144 -10.04 -15.05 -16.70
N MET A 145 -10.52 -13.82 -16.83
CA MET A 145 -10.15 -12.74 -15.94
C MET A 145 -11.01 -12.81 -14.68
N PRO A 146 -10.42 -12.74 -13.46
CA PRO A 146 -11.19 -12.72 -12.24
C PRO A 146 -12.18 -11.54 -12.19
N GLU A 147 -13.39 -11.78 -11.72
CA GLU A 147 -14.46 -10.78 -11.69
C GLU A 147 -14.09 -9.53 -10.85
N TRP A 148 -13.34 -9.73 -9.77
CA TRP A 148 -12.87 -8.64 -8.92
C TRP A 148 -11.94 -7.64 -9.62
N GLU A 149 -11.27 -8.02 -10.71
CA GLU A 149 -10.41 -7.10 -11.48
C GLU A 149 -11.23 -5.97 -12.11
N ASN A 150 -12.38 -6.30 -12.71
CA ASN A 150 -13.30 -5.31 -13.27
C ASN A 150 -13.87 -4.40 -12.19
N GLU A 151 -14.35 -4.98 -11.08
CA GLU A 151 -14.91 -4.21 -9.98
C GLU A 151 -13.90 -3.25 -9.37
N ASN A 152 -12.67 -3.70 -9.15
CA ASN A 152 -11.61 -2.88 -8.60
C ASN A 152 -11.22 -1.75 -9.56
N THR A 153 -11.10 -2.06 -10.85
CA THR A 153 -10.76 -1.06 -11.88
C THR A 153 -11.85 0.01 -11.99
N ILE A 154 -13.12 -0.37 -12.07
CA ILE A 154 -14.25 0.55 -12.12
C ILE A 154 -14.28 1.41 -10.86
N SER A 155 -14.17 0.80 -9.68
CA SER A 155 -14.17 1.51 -8.40
C SER A 155 -13.03 2.53 -8.31
N LYS A 156 -11.82 2.16 -8.73
CA LYS A 156 -10.65 3.05 -8.76
C LYS A 156 -10.92 4.29 -9.61
N TYR A 157 -11.38 4.09 -10.84
CA TYR A 157 -11.62 5.22 -11.74
C TYR A 157 -12.82 6.06 -11.30
N TYR A 158 -13.88 5.46 -10.81
CA TYR A 158 -15.01 6.19 -10.26
C TYR A 158 -14.59 7.12 -9.11
N ILE A 159 -13.83 6.61 -8.14
CA ILE A 159 -13.36 7.37 -6.98
C ILE A 159 -12.45 8.53 -7.45
N THR A 160 -11.47 8.25 -8.31
CA THR A 160 -10.49 9.26 -8.71
C THR A 160 -11.09 10.32 -9.62
N THR A 161 -11.96 9.98 -10.54
CA THR A 161 -12.63 10.96 -11.42
C THR A 161 -13.62 11.82 -10.64
N THR A 162 -14.41 11.22 -9.76
CA THR A 162 -15.35 11.96 -8.89
C THR A 162 -14.59 12.93 -7.97
N ALA A 163 -13.47 12.52 -7.40
CA ALA A 163 -12.64 13.40 -6.58
C ALA A 163 -12.14 14.63 -7.37
N VAL A 164 -11.71 14.43 -8.62
CA VAL A 164 -11.29 15.55 -9.51
C VAL A 164 -12.48 16.48 -9.83
N GLU A 165 -13.66 15.93 -10.09
CA GLU A 165 -14.86 16.73 -10.37
C GLU A 165 -15.28 17.57 -9.16
N LEU A 166 -15.27 16.98 -7.95
CA LEU A 166 -15.54 17.71 -6.72
C LEU A 166 -14.53 18.82 -6.48
N ALA A 167 -13.23 18.55 -6.61
CA ALA A 167 -12.19 19.54 -6.43
C ALA A 167 -12.25 20.71 -7.44
N LYS A 168 -12.87 20.51 -8.62
CA LYS A 168 -13.12 21.58 -9.60
C LYS A 168 -14.30 22.47 -9.22
N LYS A 169 -15.28 21.93 -8.48
CA LYS A 169 -16.47 22.68 -8.05
C LYS A 169 -16.21 23.60 -6.87
N GLU A 170 -15.19 23.31 -6.07
CA GLU A 170 -14.79 24.11 -4.89
C GLU A 170 -13.91 25.33 -5.25
N LYS A 171 -13.65 25.58 -6.52
CA LYS A 171 -12.97 26.77 -7.06
C LYS A 171 -13.96 27.75 -7.66
#